data_954a6e7260d99cc1beb61986b57908e7
#
_entry.id   954a6e7260d99cc1beb61986b57908e7
#
_cell.length_a   1.000
_cell.length_b   1.000
_cell.length_c   1.000
_cell.angle_alpha   90.00
_cell.angle_beta   90.00
_cell.angle_gamma   90.00
#
_symmetry.space_group_name_H-M   'P 1'
#
loop_
_entity.id
_entity.type
_entity.pdbx_description
1 polymer ?
#
loop_
_entity_poly.entity_id
_entity_poly.type
_entity_poly.pdbx_seq_one_letter_code
_entity_poly.pdbx_strand_id
1 'polypeptide(L)'
;LEWLHSYCGINFLTGNKLVWPQLYRSHLVTGELKPGGAQLVMTLLNKAKAMGVEVRTNTKVVELIADPKTGGVAGAKVKTKGVVSEVYAKYGVVLATGGFSANQALVTQYIGSAGAKMPIRGSRIVAGENIVLTAPFLPKVVNVDQFHCGPIYGPTGANPLNIVNNGVCVNRQGVRFTDEG
;
A
#
# COMPACT_ATOMS: atom_id res chain seq x y z
N LEU A 1 -0.15 6.48 16.54
CA LEU A 1 -1.58 6.33 16.90
C LEU A 1 -2.13 7.58 17.55
N GLU A 2 -1.42 8.19 18.51
CA GLU A 2 -1.84 9.40 19.22
C GLU A 2 -2.21 10.54 18.25
N TRP A 3 -1.36 10.82 17.26
CA TRP A 3 -1.66 11.82 16.24
C TRP A 3 -2.95 11.50 15.45
N LEU A 4 -3.15 10.25 15.07
CA LEU A 4 -4.36 9.82 14.37
C LEU A 4 -5.62 9.98 15.25
N HIS A 5 -5.50 9.68 16.54
CA HIS A 5 -6.61 9.81 17.47
C HIS A 5 -6.86 11.28 17.83
N SER A 6 -5.86 11.94 18.42
CA SER A 6 -6.05 13.27 19.04
C SER A 6 -6.21 14.38 18.00
N TYR A 7 -5.46 14.31 16.89
CA TYR A 7 -5.48 15.34 15.86
C TYR A 7 -6.45 15.05 14.72
N CYS A 8 -6.51 13.80 14.26
CA CYS A 8 -7.36 13.42 13.12
C CYS A 8 -8.76 12.95 13.54
N GLY A 9 -8.99 12.66 14.82
CA GLY A 9 -10.28 12.21 15.33
C GLY A 9 -10.62 10.76 15.01
N ILE A 10 -9.60 9.91 14.80
CA ILE A 10 -9.80 8.50 14.51
C ILE A 10 -9.91 7.72 15.82
N ASN A 11 -10.96 6.95 15.97
CA ASN A 11 -11.17 6.08 17.12
C ASN A 11 -10.68 4.66 16.83
N PHE A 12 -10.09 4.04 17.85
CA PHE A 12 -9.55 2.70 17.78
C PHE A 12 -10.11 1.83 18.89
N LEU A 13 -10.36 0.56 18.56
CA LEU A 13 -10.42 -0.51 19.56
C LEU A 13 -9.09 -1.24 19.55
N THR A 14 -8.64 -1.65 20.74
CA THR A 14 -7.54 -2.60 20.85
C THR A 14 -7.97 -3.90 20.20
N GLY A 15 -7.20 -4.38 19.24
CA GLY A 15 -7.50 -5.62 18.53
C GLY A 15 -7.41 -6.83 19.45
N ASN A 16 -7.98 -7.93 19.00
CA ASN A 16 -7.92 -9.19 19.69
C ASN A 16 -6.47 -9.62 19.92
N LYS A 17 -6.25 -10.30 21.06
CA LYS A 17 -4.99 -10.94 21.41
C LYS A 17 -4.57 -11.85 20.26
N LEU A 18 -3.50 -11.50 19.58
CA LEU A 18 -2.81 -12.44 18.73
C LEU A 18 -2.19 -13.51 19.65
N VAL A 19 -2.09 -14.74 19.17
CA VAL A 19 -1.63 -15.89 19.97
C VAL A 19 -0.31 -15.57 20.69
N TRP A 20 -0.22 -15.97 21.96
CA TRP A 20 1.00 -15.84 22.75
C TRP A 20 2.20 -16.44 21.97
N PRO A 21 3.38 -15.80 21.92
CA PRO A 21 3.83 -14.68 22.78
C PRO A 21 3.59 -13.26 22.20
N GLN A 22 2.75 -13.12 21.17
CA GLN A 22 2.55 -11.84 20.51
C GLN A 22 1.77 -10.85 21.39
N LEU A 23 2.34 -9.67 21.52
CA LEU A 23 1.68 -8.55 22.21
C LEU A 23 0.55 -7.98 21.35
N TYR A 24 -0.44 -7.36 22.00
CA TYR A 24 -1.48 -6.58 21.33
C TYR A 24 -0.86 -5.44 20.52
N ARG A 25 -0.73 -5.63 19.21
CA ARG A 25 -0.21 -4.61 18.28
C ARG A 25 -1.24 -4.15 17.26
N SER A 26 -2.41 -4.79 17.26
CA SER A 26 -3.48 -4.44 16.33
C SER A 26 -4.41 -3.42 16.95
N HIS A 27 -4.67 -2.34 16.21
CA HIS A 27 -5.64 -1.32 16.55
C HIS A 27 -6.67 -1.25 15.43
N LEU A 28 -7.90 -1.62 15.75
CA LEU A 28 -8.99 -1.62 14.79
C LEU A 28 -9.62 -0.24 14.74
N VAL A 29 -9.67 0.35 13.57
CA VAL A 29 -10.39 1.62 13.36
C VAL A 29 -11.88 1.38 13.54
N THR A 30 -12.51 2.20 14.38
CA THR A 30 -13.95 2.15 14.64
C THR A 30 -14.67 3.36 14.09
N GLY A 31 -15.95 3.19 13.81
CA GLY A 31 -16.82 4.22 13.28
C GLY A 31 -18.01 3.61 12.53
N GLU A 32 -18.76 4.44 11.86
CA GLU A 32 -19.97 4.05 11.15
C GLU A 32 -19.65 3.30 9.84
N LEU A 33 -18.54 3.65 9.18
CA LEU A 33 -18.14 3.03 7.93
C LEU A 33 -17.42 1.71 8.17
N LYS A 34 -17.84 0.67 7.48
CA LYS A 34 -17.18 -0.64 7.49
C LYS A 34 -16.85 -1.06 6.05
N PRO A 35 -15.65 -1.65 5.81
CA PRO A 35 -14.61 -2.00 6.80
C PRO A 35 -13.88 -0.77 7.35
N GLY A 36 -13.17 -0.93 8.47
CA GLY A 36 -12.47 0.16 9.18
C GLY A 36 -11.47 0.97 8.35
N GLY A 37 -10.92 0.39 7.27
CA GLY A 37 -10.11 1.12 6.29
C GLY A 37 -10.88 2.24 5.59
N ALA A 38 -12.16 2.06 5.30
CA ALA A 38 -13.00 3.11 4.73
C ALA A 38 -13.19 4.26 5.73
N GLN A 39 -13.43 3.94 6.99
CA GLN A 39 -13.53 4.93 8.07
C GLN A 39 -12.23 5.74 8.20
N LEU A 40 -11.08 5.06 8.20
CA LEU A 40 -9.76 5.70 8.27
C LEU A 40 -9.58 6.72 7.13
N VAL A 41 -9.78 6.26 5.89
CA VAL A 41 -9.57 7.10 4.69
C VAL A 41 -10.52 8.28 4.67
N MET A 42 -11.81 8.06 4.97
CA MET A 42 -12.80 9.15 4.93
C MET A 42 -12.57 10.18 6.03
N THR A 43 -12.16 9.76 7.21
CA THR A 43 -11.82 10.69 8.30
C THR A 43 -10.62 11.56 7.94
N LEU A 44 -9.54 10.94 7.41
CA LEU A 44 -8.35 11.68 6.96
C LEU A 44 -8.67 12.62 5.79
N LEU A 45 -9.46 12.16 4.83
CA LEU A 45 -9.87 12.96 3.67
C LEU A 45 -10.67 14.20 4.10
N ASN A 46 -11.62 14.02 4.99
CA ASN A 46 -12.44 15.14 5.51
C ASN A 46 -11.59 16.13 6.31
N LYS A 47 -10.64 15.62 7.11
CA LYS A 47 -9.69 16.47 7.83
C LYS A 47 -8.81 17.27 6.88
N ALA A 48 -8.25 16.64 5.84
CA ALA A 48 -7.44 17.30 4.83
C ALA A 48 -8.23 18.41 4.11
N LYS A 49 -9.46 18.13 3.69
CA LYS A 49 -10.35 19.13 3.06
C LYS A 49 -10.65 20.30 3.99
N ALA A 50 -10.93 20.03 5.27
CA ALA A 50 -11.15 21.09 6.27
C ALA A 50 -9.93 21.98 6.51
N MET A 51 -8.74 21.45 6.21
CA MET A 51 -7.47 22.22 6.24
C MET A 51 -7.16 22.97 4.93
N GLY A 52 -8.07 22.95 3.95
CA GLY A 52 -7.90 23.62 2.67
C GLY A 52 -7.12 22.82 1.62
N VAL A 53 -6.89 21.51 1.86
CA VAL A 53 -6.23 20.67 0.86
C VAL A 53 -7.19 20.41 -0.31
N GLU A 54 -6.77 20.76 -1.52
CA GLU A 54 -7.50 20.42 -2.73
C GLU A 54 -7.32 18.94 -3.06
N VAL A 55 -8.41 18.20 -3.18
CA VAL A 55 -8.41 16.78 -3.54
C VAL A 55 -9.02 16.59 -4.91
N ARG A 56 -8.21 16.14 -5.86
CA ARG A 56 -8.62 15.85 -7.24
C ARG A 56 -8.76 14.35 -7.45
N THR A 57 -9.98 13.86 -7.53
CA THR A 57 -10.27 12.46 -7.88
C THR A 57 -10.33 12.30 -9.40
N ASN A 58 -10.26 11.04 -9.89
CA ASN A 58 -10.25 10.74 -11.33
C ASN A 58 -9.16 11.49 -12.12
N THR A 59 -8.06 11.80 -11.43
CA THR A 59 -6.93 12.56 -11.96
C THR A 59 -5.68 11.71 -11.81
N LYS A 60 -5.13 11.24 -12.92
CA LYS A 60 -3.95 10.37 -12.95
C LYS A 60 -2.69 11.21 -13.17
N VAL A 61 -1.68 11.04 -12.33
CA VAL A 61 -0.33 11.53 -12.61
C VAL A 61 0.26 10.69 -13.73
N VAL A 62 0.75 11.34 -14.78
CA VAL A 62 1.29 10.66 -15.97
C VAL A 62 2.78 10.92 -16.17
N GLU A 63 3.32 11.99 -15.59
CA GLU A 63 4.74 12.36 -15.68
C GLU A 63 5.11 13.28 -14.51
N LEU A 64 6.35 13.26 -14.07
CA LEU A 64 6.91 14.26 -13.16
C LEU A 64 7.62 15.34 -13.96
N ILE A 65 7.45 16.60 -13.57
CA ILE A 65 8.08 17.75 -14.25
C ILE A 65 9.43 18.00 -13.59
N ALA A 66 10.51 17.97 -14.37
CA ALA A 66 11.83 18.28 -13.89
C ALA A 66 12.00 19.80 -13.69
N ASP A 67 12.70 20.18 -12.63
CA ASP A 67 13.21 21.53 -12.46
C ASP A 67 14.51 21.69 -13.28
N PRO A 68 14.55 22.55 -14.30
CA PRO A 68 15.72 22.70 -15.16
C PRO A 68 16.94 23.26 -14.43
N LYS A 69 16.75 23.89 -13.27
CA LYS A 69 17.85 24.51 -12.50
C LYS A 69 18.50 23.53 -11.55
N THR A 70 17.72 22.65 -10.92
CA THR A 70 18.19 21.75 -9.87
C THR A 70 18.26 20.29 -10.30
N GLY A 71 17.61 19.93 -11.40
CA GLY A 71 17.38 18.53 -11.81
C GLY A 71 16.39 17.78 -10.93
N GLY A 72 15.81 18.43 -9.91
CA GLY A 72 14.80 17.88 -9.04
C GLY A 72 13.40 17.88 -9.67
N VAL A 73 12.39 17.59 -8.84
CA VAL A 73 10.99 17.55 -9.28
C VAL A 73 10.30 18.88 -8.94
N ALA A 74 9.83 19.58 -9.97
CA ALA A 74 9.10 20.85 -9.85
C ALA A 74 7.57 20.67 -9.80
N GLY A 75 7.05 19.52 -10.22
CA GLY A 75 5.62 19.29 -10.29
C GLY A 75 5.26 17.98 -10.98
N ALA A 76 4.04 17.90 -11.44
CA ALA A 76 3.54 16.73 -12.15
C ALA A 76 2.60 17.10 -13.31
N LYS A 77 2.64 16.34 -14.40
CA LYS A 77 1.59 16.35 -15.42
C LYS A 77 0.49 15.39 -14.98
N VAL A 78 -0.73 15.88 -14.99
CA VAL A 78 -1.92 15.13 -14.58
C VAL A 78 -2.91 15.02 -15.72
N LYS A 79 -3.57 13.88 -15.83
CA LYS A 79 -4.57 13.61 -16.84
C LYS A 79 -5.95 13.45 -16.20
N THR A 80 -6.89 14.32 -16.59
CA THR A 80 -8.28 14.32 -16.13
C THR A 80 -9.21 14.30 -17.34
N LYS A 81 -10.09 13.30 -17.44
CA LYS A 81 -11.02 13.16 -18.58
C LYS A 81 -10.34 13.25 -19.97
N GLY A 82 -9.15 12.71 -20.08
CA GLY A 82 -8.38 12.71 -21.33
C GLY A 82 -7.48 13.94 -21.55
N VAL A 83 -7.71 15.05 -20.84
CA VAL A 83 -6.92 16.28 -20.94
C VAL A 83 -5.72 16.23 -20.00
N VAL A 84 -4.56 16.59 -20.51
CA VAL A 84 -3.33 16.71 -19.72
C VAL A 84 -3.14 18.17 -19.30
N SER A 85 -2.83 18.39 -18.03
CA SER A 85 -2.48 19.70 -17.47
C SER A 85 -1.28 19.57 -16.53
N GLU A 86 -0.65 20.68 -16.23
CA GLU A 86 0.51 20.73 -15.33
C GLU A 86 0.11 21.28 -13.97
N VAL A 87 0.68 20.69 -12.92
CA VAL A 87 0.53 21.13 -11.53
C VAL A 87 1.93 21.30 -10.97
N TYR A 88 2.24 22.51 -10.54
CA TYR A 88 3.55 22.83 -9.96
C TYR A 88 3.50 22.82 -8.44
N ALA A 89 4.59 22.35 -7.83
CA ALA A 89 4.75 22.24 -6.39
C ALA A 89 5.81 23.24 -5.89
N LYS A 90 5.44 24.06 -4.90
CA LYS A 90 6.36 25.07 -4.34
C LYS A 90 7.50 24.43 -3.53
N TYR A 91 7.23 23.35 -2.82
CA TYR A 91 8.18 22.76 -1.88
C TYR A 91 8.61 21.33 -2.26
N GLY A 92 7.87 20.65 -3.09
CA GLY A 92 8.19 19.30 -3.52
C GLY A 92 6.94 18.45 -3.78
N VAL A 93 7.17 17.24 -4.26
CA VAL A 93 6.12 16.26 -4.59
C VAL A 93 6.32 15.02 -3.73
N VAL A 94 5.27 14.58 -3.04
CA VAL A 94 5.25 13.32 -2.30
C VAL A 94 4.50 12.28 -3.13
N LEU A 95 5.16 11.16 -3.43
CA LEU A 95 4.54 10.02 -4.11
C LEU A 95 4.09 8.99 -3.08
N ALA A 96 2.79 8.84 -2.92
CA ALA A 96 2.17 7.87 -2.02
C ALA A 96 1.31 6.85 -2.78
N THR A 97 1.76 6.42 -3.97
CA THR A 97 1.02 5.58 -4.91
C THR A 97 0.98 4.10 -4.53
N GLY A 98 1.57 3.74 -3.41
CA GLY A 98 1.65 2.35 -2.94
C GLY A 98 2.75 1.55 -3.61
N GLY A 99 2.64 0.22 -3.54
CA GLY A 99 3.62 -0.70 -4.10
C GLY A 99 3.36 -1.07 -5.56
N PHE A 100 3.85 -2.25 -5.96
CA PHE A 100 3.77 -2.72 -7.35
C PHE A 100 3.16 -4.14 -7.50
N SER A 101 2.42 -4.61 -6.50
CA SER A 101 1.91 -5.98 -6.48
C SER A 101 1.01 -6.36 -7.65
N ALA A 102 0.36 -5.39 -8.29
CA ALA A 102 -0.45 -5.60 -9.49
C ALA A 102 0.35 -5.55 -10.81
N ASN A 103 1.63 -5.22 -10.77
CA ASN A 103 2.50 -5.17 -11.94
C ASN A 103 3.37 -6.41 -11.99
N GLN A 104 2.96 -7.38 -12.80
CA GLN A 104 3.61 -8.68 -12.90
C GLN A 104 5.07 -8.58 -13.38
N ALA A 105 5.39 -7.61 -14.23
CA ALA A 105 6.75 -7.37 -14.69
C ALA A 105 7.67 -6.91 -13.55
N LEU A 106 7.23 -5.92 -12.76
CA LEU A 106 7.98 -5.45 -11.60
C LEU A 106 8.08 -6.52 -10.50
N VAL A 107 7.01 -7.29 -10.27
CA VAL A 107 7.07 -8.44 -9.34
C VAL A 107 8.08 -9.47 -9.81
N THR A 108 8.10 -9.81 -11.09
CA THR A 108 9.11 -10.73 -11.65
C THR A 108 10.52 -10.20 -11.48
N GLN A 109 10.71 -8.91 -11.75
CA GLN A 109 12.02 -8.25 -11.68
C GLN A 109 12.58 -8.18 -10.26
N TYR A 110 11.78 -7.80 -9.29
CA TYR A 110 12.24 -7.51 -7.92
C TYR A 110 12.02 -8.65 -6.93
N ILE A 111 10.99 -9.46 -7.12
CA ILE A 111 10.63 -10.57 -6.23
C ILE A 111 10.98 -11.92 -6.84
N GLY A 112 10.93 -12.02 -8.16
CA GLY A 112 11.19 -13.25 -8.90
C GLY A 112 9.94 -13.89 -9.51
N SER A 113 10.17 -14.85 -10.39
CA SER A 113 9.10 -15.51 -11.15
C SER A 113 8.11 -16.30 -10.30
N ALA A 114 8.53 -16.78 -9.13
CA ALA A 114 7.66 -17.44 -8.18
C ALA A 114 6.64 -16.43 -7.57
N GLY A 115 7.11 -15.23 -7.24
CA GLY A 115 6.25 -14.14 -6.74
C GLY A 115 5.19 -13.73 -7.77
N ALA A 116 5.56 -13.66 -9.04
CA ALA A 116 4.63 -13.31 -10.12
C ALA A 116 3.49 -14.33 -10.31
N LYS A 117 3.66 -15.57 -9.84
CA LYS A 117 2.64 -16.62 -9.90
C LYS A 117 1.70 -16.61 -8.69
N MET A 118 2.00 -15.84 -7.66
CA MET A 118 1.17 -15.78 -6.47
C MET A 118 -0.12 -14.98 -6.74
N PRO A 119 -1.28 -15.43 -6.23
CA PRO A 119 -2.51 -14.66 -6.32
C PRO A 119 -2.38 -13.33 -5.57
N ILE A 120 -2.83 -12.24 -6.19
CA ILE A 120 -2.86 -10.93 -5.55
C ILE A 120 -4.04 -10.89 -4.58
N ARG A 121 -3.77 -10.66 -3.31
CA ARG A 121 -4.76 -10.44 -2.27
C ARG A 121 -5.04 -8.95 -2.02
N GLY A 122 -4.10 -8.10 -2.36
CA GLY A 122 -4.21 -6.65 -2.23
C GLY A 122 -4.97 -5.98 -3.37
N SER A 123 -4.83 -4.68 -3.48
CA SER A 123 -5.44 -3.88 -4.53
C SER A 123 -4.84 -4.21 -5.90
N ARG A 124 -5.70 -4.44 -6.89
CA ARG A 124 -5.30 -4.73 -8.27
C ARG A 124 -4.88 -3.49 -9.07
N ILE A 125 -5.00 -2.30 -8.48
CA ILE A 125 -4.64 -1.03 -9.12
C ILE A 125 -3.27 -0.50 -8.68
N VAL A 126 -2.59 -1.18 -7.77
CA VAL A 126 -1.27 -0.78 -7.25
C VAL A 126 -0.19 -1.35 -8.17
N ALA A 127 0.17 -0.57 -9.19
CA ALA A 127 1.00 -1.03 -10.31
C ALA A 127 2.43 -0.45 -10.35
N GLY A 128 2.89 0.19 -9.26
CA GLY A 128 4.26 0.70 -9.15
C GLY A 128 4.49 2.01 -9.89
N GLU A 129 3.50 2.87 -9.97
CA GLU A 129 3.59 4.16 -10.63
C GLU A 129 4.73 5.02 -10.09
N ASN A 130 5.03 4.95 -8.78
CA ASN A 130 6.17 5.62 -8.18
C ASN A 130 7.50 5.21 -8.81
N ILE A 131 7.73 3.91 -9.04
CA ILE A 131 8.94 3.39 -9.67
C ILE A 131 9.07 3.92 -11.10
N VAL A 132 7.98 3.83 -11.88
CA VAL A 132 7.95 4.24 -13.28
C VAL A 132 8.12 5.76 -13.42
N LEU A 133 7.40 6.54 -12.62
CA LEU A 133 7.42 8.01 -12.69
C LEU A 133 8.77 8.60 -12.24
N THR A 134 9.45 7.95 -11.31
CA THR A 134 10.72 8.43 -10.77
C THR A 134 11.94 7.94 -11.55
N ALA A 135 11.81 6.93 -12.40
CA ALA A 135 12.94 6.35 -13.14
C ALA A 135 13.82 7.41 -13.86
N PRO A 136 13.28 8.47 -14.49
CA PRO A 136 14.10 9.50 -15.14
C PRO A 136 14.95 10.33 -14.15
N PHE A 137 14.61 10.32 -12.86
CA PHE A 137 15.30 11.08 -11.81
C PHE A 137 16.33 10.24 -11.05
N LEU A 138 16.58 9.01 -11.49
CA LEU A 138 17.54 8.06 -10.88
C LEU A 138 17.37 7.94 -9.35
N PRO A 139 16.17 7.60 -8.86
CA PRO A 139 15.89 7.58 -7.43
C PRO A 139 16.73 6.51 -6.73
N LYS A 140 17.07 6.75 -5.47
CA LYS A 140 17.54 5.67 -4.60
C LYS A 140 16.36 4.79 -4.25
N VAL A 141 16.38 3.55 -4.71
CA VAL A 141 15.37 2.54 -4.40
C VAL A 141 15.93 1.59 -3.34
N VAL A 142 15.17 1.32 -2.30
CA VAL A 142 15.60 0.46 -1.18
C VAL A 142 14.52 -0.57 -0.86
N ASN A 143 14.95 -1.76 -0.46
CA ASN A 143 14.08 -2.85 0.03
C ASN A 143 12.94 -3.23 -0.95
N VAL A 144 13.18 -3.15 -2.25
CA VAL A 144 12.18 -3.50 -3.27
C VAL A 144 11.87 -4.99 -3.34
N ASP A 145 12.76 -5.81 -2.80
CA ASP A 145 12.63 -7.24 -2.64
C ASP A 145 11.80 -7.65 -1.42
N GLN A 146 11.48 -6.70 -0.54
CA GLN A 146 10.67 -6.94 0.64
C GLN A 146 9.18 -6.95 0.29
N PHE A 147 8.51 -8.03 0.60
CA PHE A 147 7.07 -8.17 0.36
C PHE A 147 6.40 -8.97 1.46
N HIS A 148 5.12 -8.71 1.63
CA HIS A 148 4.28 -9.48 2.54
C HIS A 148 3.50 -10.52 1.75
N CYS A 149 3.62 -11.77 2.13
CA CYS A 149 2.79 -12.85 1.64
C CYS A 149 2.28 -13.70 2.81
N GLY A 150 1.25 -14.47 2.55
CA GLY A 150 0.72 -15.41 3.54
C GLY A 150 -0.10 -16.49 2.85
N PRO A 151 -0.35 -17.62 3.52
CA PRO A 151 -1.15 -18.70 2.98
C PRO A 151 -2.59 -18.21 2.73
N ILE A 152 -3.16 -18.66 1.61
CA ILE A 152 -4.54 -18.38 1.23
C ILE A 152 -5.20 -19.72 0.91
N TYR A 153 -6.40 -19.95 1.40
CA TYR A 153 -7.20 -21.08 0.96
C TYR A 153 -7.76 -20.81 -0.44
N GLY A 154 -7.19 -21.48 -1.44
CA GLY A 154 -7.41 -21.21 -2.86
C GLY A 154 -8.87 -21.08 -3.30
N PRO A 155 -9.78 -22.00 -2.95
CA PRO A 155 -11.16 -21.95 -3.41
C PRO A 155 -11.95 -20.71 -2.95
N THR A 156 -11.67 -20.18 -1.77
CA THR A 156 -12.43 -19.06 -1.20
C THR A 156 -11.63 -17.78 -1.07
N GLY A 157 -10.31 -17.81 -1.26
CA GLY A 157 -9.43 -16.68 -0.95
C GLY A 157 -9.35 -16.36 0.55
N ALA A 158 -9.90 -17.22 1.40
CA ALA A 158 -9.91 -17.01 2.84
C ALA A 158 -8.49 -17.05 3.42
N ASN A 159 -8.28 -16.26 4.46
CA ASN A 159 -7.03 -16.27 5.19
C ASN A 159 -7.07 -17.35 6.29
N PRO A 160 -6.31 -18.43 6.17
CA PRO A 160 -6.30 -19.51 7.15
C PRO A 160 -5.39 -19.23 8.36
N LEU A 161 -5.08 -17.98 8.68
CA LEU A 161 -4.13 -17.63 9.77
C LEU A 161 -4.46 -18.36 11.07
N ASN A 162 -5.73 -18.50 11.43
CA ASN A 162 -6.13 -19.23 12.63
C ASN A 162 -5.88 -20.74 12.55
N ILE A 163 -5.78 -21.29 11.34
CA ILE A 163 -5.47 -22.72 11.12
C ILE A 163 -3.95 -22.90 11.06
N VAL A 164 -3.26 -22.04 10.35
CA VAL A 164 -1.80 -22.11 10.17
C VAL A 164 -1.06 -21.98 11.49
N ASN A 165 -1.48 -21.04 12.35
CA ASN A 165 -0.87 -20.83 13.67
C ASN A 165 -1.08 -22.00 14.66
N ASN A 166 -1.96 -22.92 14.37
CA ASN A 166 -2.25 -24.10 15.19
C ASN A 166 -1.96 -25.42 14.47
N GLY A 167 -1.29 -25.37 13.34
CA GLY A 167 -0.99 -26.51 12.50
C GLY A 167 0.49 -26.61 12.14
N VAL A 168 0.82 -27.55 11.30
CA VAL A 168 2.14 -27.73 10.71
C VAL A 168 2.03 -27.61 9.21
N CYS A 169 2.84 -26.73 8.61
CA CYS A 169 2.89 -26.55 7.15
C CYS A 169 3.83 -27.58 6.53
N VAL A 170 3.28 -28.46 5.69
CA VAL A 170 4.04 -29.45 4.96
C VAL A 170 3.93 -29.23 3.45
N ASN A 171 4.98 -29.55 2.71
CA ASN A 171 4.97 -29.58 1.26
C ASN A 171 4.25 -30.84 0.70
N ARG A 172 4.20 -31.00 -0.62
CA ARG A 172 3.57 -32.15 -1.26
C ARG A 172 4.22 -33.49 -0.90
N GLN A 173 5.45 -33.50 -0.41
CA GLN A 173 6.18 -34.68 0.05
C GLN A 173 5.97 -34.95 1.55
N GLY A 174 5.14 -34.17 2.23
CA GLY A 174 4.89 -34.30 3.67
C GLY A 174 6.02 -33.73 4.56
N VAL A 175 6.97 -33.01 3.97
CA VAL A 175 8.09 -32.41 4.71
C VAL A 175 7.72 -31.01 5.18
N ARG A 176 7.91 -30.74 6.47
CA ARG A 176 7.78 -29.40 7.04
C ARG A 176 8.82 -28.48 6.42
N PHE A 177 8.41 -27.32 5.90
CA PHE A 177 9.26 -26.41 5.13
C PHE A 177 9.37 -25.00 5.72
N THR A 178 8.62 -24.70 6.77
CA THR A 178 8.64 -23.39 7.43
C THR A 178 8.40 -23.56 8.93
N ASP A 179 8.72 -22.52 9.68
CA ASP A 179 8.28 -22.33 11.04
C ASP A 179 7.01 -21.47 11.02
N GLU A 180 5.97 -21.93 11.65
CA GLU A 180 4.65 -21.30 11.63
C GLU A 180 4.50 -20.16 12.66
N GLY A 181 5.48 -19.91 13.51
CA GLY A 181 5.48 -18.83 14.49
C GLY A 181 6.25 -19.06 15.75
#